data_d002d866feb4e651352437d2bd1c0704
#
_entry.id   d002d866feb4e651352437d2bd1c0704
#
_cell.length_a   1.000
_cell.length_b   1.000
_cell.length_c   1.000
_cell.angle_alpha   90.00
_cell.angle_beta   90.00
_cell.angle_gamma   90.00
#
_symmetry.space_group_name_H-M   'P 1'
#
loop_
_entity.id
_entity.type
_entity.pdbx_description
1 polymer ?
#
loop_
_entity_poly.entity_id
_entity_poly.type
_entity_poly.pdbx_seq_one_letter_code
_entity_poly.pdbx_strand_id
1 'polypeptide(L)'
;MLNCVEVSRADKTSGIAVTYRAGSGQTFGTCPDNCMLKPANETGTVEIDREYERAVRRAVPRNGVAWLYTHFNPSKWAERNQAGKTVFNYSAPSALAALVHFRQGIETVALVPFDFWEKLVQGPAPSNRNFEIDGVRYVRCPAEYLPQVNCGNCGGGAGPLCARLGRSFIVTFTAHGAAKRLAGKLMKAGGCYAAGGNVARHWRNLSQRPPQMETDGEKSKRFARGLPPRALLRHHVAGDIGAPPR
;
A
#
# COMPACT_ATOMS: atom_id res chain seq x y z
N MET A 1 4.38 -16.16 -0.38
CA MET A 1 5.84 -16.01 -0.18
C MET A 1 6.19 -14.56 0.01
N LEU A 2 6.94 -14.27 1.07
CA LEU A 2 7.40 -12.94 1.41
C LEU A 2 8.85 -12.71 0.95
N ASN A 3 9.11 -11.62 0.26
CA ASN A 3 10.45 -11.12 -0.02
C ASN A 3 10.71 -9.84 0.76
N CYS A 4 11.88 -9.72 1.37
CA CYS A 4 12.28 -8.62 2.24
C CYS A 4 13.51 -7.92 1.65
N VAL A 5 13.50 -6.59 1.64
CA VAL A 5 14.59 -5.74 1.15
C VAL A 5 14.90 -4.70 2.21
N GLU A 6 16.10 -4.72 2.77
CA GLU A 6 16.50 -3.82 3.86
C GLU A 6 16.59 -2.36 3.42
N VAL A 7 17.10 -2.13 2.22
CA VAL A 7 17.22 -0.78 1.65
C VAL A 7 16.68 -0.80 0.22
N SER A 8 15.52 -0.23 0.02
CA SER A 8 14.91 -0.11 -1.30
C SER A 8 15.67 0.90 -2.16
N ARG A 9 15.79 0.58 -3.44
CA ARG A 9 16.35 1.47 -4.48
C ARG A 9 15.26 2.05 -5.41
N ALA A 10 13.99 1.76 -5.14
CA ALA A 10 12.91 2.32 -5.94
C ALA A 10 12.60 3.75 -5.49
N ASP A 11 12.39 4.66 -6.43
CA ASP A 11 12.28 6.11 -6.21
C ASP A 11 11.42 6.48 -4.98
N LYS A 12 10.17 6.02 -4.91
CA LYS A 12 9.26 6.36 -3.81
C LYS A 12 9.64 5.74 -2.47
N THR A 13 10.33 4.60 -2.48
CA THR A 13 10.71 3.87 -1.26
C THR A 13 12.22 3.86 -1.05
N SER A 14 12.95 4.74 -1.73
CA SER A 14 14.39 4.82 -1.62
C SER A 14 14.82 5.02 -0.16
N GLY A 15 15.79 4.23 0.26
CA GLY A 15 16.38 4.32 1.60
C GLY A 15 15.57 3.70 2.74
N ILE A 16 14.39 3.16 2.50
CA ILE A 16 13.59 2.48 3.51
C ILE A 16 13.51 0.97 3.28
N ALA A 17 13.23 0.22 4.34
CA ALA A 17 12.96 -1.21 4.24
C ALA A 17 11.59 -1.49 3.63
N VAL A 18 11.51 -2.53 2.79
CA VAL A 18 10.25 -2.90 2.12
C VAL A 18 10.05 -4.41 2.07
N THR A 19 8.78 -4.84 1.97
CA THR A 19 8.44 -6.22 1.65
C THR A 19 7.56 -6.33 0.42
N TYR A 20 7.57 -7.51 -0.19
CA TYR A 20 6.71 -7.92 -1.30
C TYR A 20 6.10 -9.28 -0.95
N ARG A 21 4.82 -9.48 -1.18
CA ARG A 21 4.15 -10.74 -0.91
C ARG A 21 3.45 -11.27 -2.15
N ALA A 22 3.74 -12.50 -2.54
CA ALA A 22 3.10 -13.18 -3.67
C ALA A 22 2.49 -14.50 -3.22
N GLY A 23 1.43 -14.94 -3.88
CA GLY A 23 0.94 -16.30 -3.78
C GLY A 23 1.88 -17.28 -4.52
N SER A 24 1.86 -18.54 -4.14
CA SER A 24 2.58 -19.58 -4.87
C SER A 24 1.94 -19.78 -6.24
N GLY A 25 2.75 -19.68 -7.30
CA GLY A 25 2.27 -19.81 -8.68
C GLY A 25 1.36 -18.68 -9.19
N GLN A 26 1.01 -17.70 -8.35
CA GLN A 26 0.09 -16.62 -8.72
C GLN A 26 0.56 -15.26 -8.19
N THR A 27 0.66 -14.29 -9.07
CA THR A 27 1.12 -12.93 -8.71
C THR A 27 0.13 -12.24 -7.77
N PHE A 28 -1.17 -12.29 -8.07
CA PHE A 28 -2.22 -11.62 -7.31
C PHE A 28 -2.90 -12.50 -6.26
N GLY A 29 -2.41 -13.72 -6.01
CA GLY A 29 -3.06 -14.69 -5.12
C GLY A 29 -3.30 -14.21 -3.69
N THR A 30 -2.55 -13.22 -3.21
CA THR A 30 -2.75 -12.61 -1.88
C THR A 30 -3.63 -11.36 -1.91
N CYS A 31 -4.02 -10.87 -3.08
CA CYS A 31 -4.91 -9.72 -3.24
C CYS A 31 -6.38 -10.13 -3.13
N PRO A 32 -7.30 -9.24 -2.71
CA PRO A 32 -8.73 -9.55 -2.74
C PRO A 32 -9.20 -9.93 -4.14
N ASP A 33 -10.11 -10.91 -4.23
CA ASP A 33 -10.63 -11.34 -5.52
C ASP A 33 -11.38 -10.22 -6.25
N ASN A 34 -12.07 -9.39 -5.51
CA ASN A 34 -12.79 -8.21 -6.01
C ASN A 34 -11.92 -6.95 -6.13
N CYS A 35 -10.59 -7.05 -6.06
CA CYS A 35 -9.72 -5.89 -6.23
C CYS A 35 -9.84 -5.33 -7.66
N MET A 36 -10.33 -4.11 -7.79
CA MET A 36 -10.52 -3.42 -9.08
C MET A 36 -9.20 -3.16 -9.84
N LEU A 37 -8.08 -3.25 -9.14
CA LEU A 37 -6.74 -3.05 -9.72
C LEU A 37 -6.11 -4.34 -10.24
N LYS A 38 -6.72 -5.49 -9.96
CA LYS A 38 -6.29 -6.80 -10.42
C LYS A 38 -6.73 -7.01 -11.88
N PRO A 39 -5.88 -7.58 -12.76
CA PRO A 39 -6.32 -7.99 -14.10
C PRO A 39 -7.51 -8.97 -14.02
N ALA A 40 -8.42 -8.91 -14.99
CA ALA A 40 -9.63 -9.72 -14.98
C ALA A 40 -9.36 -11.24 -15.11
N ASN A 41 -8.22 -11.61 -15.67
CA ASN A 41 -7.79 -13.00 -15.85
C ASN A 41 -6.94 -13.55 -14.68
N GLU A 42 -6.71 -12.76 -13.65
CA GLU A 42 -5.95 -13.20 -12.48
C GLU A 42 -6.92 -13.51 -11.33
N THR A 43 -6.61 -14.54 -10.57
CA THR A 43 -7.39 -14.90 -9.38
C THR A 43 -6.81 -14.26 -8.13
N GLY A 44 -7.69 -13.81 -7.24
CA GLY A 44 -7.35 -13.35 -5.91
C GLY A 44 -7.96 -14.27 -4.85
N THR A 45 -8.18 -13.76 -3.66
CA THR A 45 -8.81 -14.50 -2.57
C THR A 45 -9.90 -13.66 -1.89
N VAL A 46 -10.90 -14.32 -1.36
CA VAL A 46 -11.94 -13.69 -0.53
C VAL A 46 -11.57 -13.69 0.95
N GLU A 47 -10.54 -14.47 1.31
CA GLU A 47 -10.11 -14.68 2.70
C GLU A 47 -8.84 -13.91 3.04
N ILE A 48 -8.81 -13.38 4.26
CA ILE A 48 -7.60 -12.83 4.87
C ILE A 48 -6.84 -13.98 5.53
N ASP A 49 -5.53 -14.04 5.31
CA ASP A 49 -4.62 -14.87 6.07
C ASP A 49 -4.48 -14.31 7.49
N ARG A 50 -5.24 -14.85 8.43
CA ARG A 50 -5.35 -14.34 9.79
C ARG A 50 -4.06 -14.46 10.59
N GLU A 51 -3.30 -15.49 10.35
CA GLU A 51 -2.02 -15.68 11.00
C GLU A 51 -1.02 -14.62 10.51
N TYR A 52 -0.95 -14.46 9.21
CA TYR A 52 -0.11 -13.44 8.59
C TYR A 52 -0.54 -12.02 8.98
N GLU A 53 -1.83 -11.72 8.98
CA GLU A 53 -2.35 -10.41 9.39
C GLU A 53 -1.87 -10.05 10.81
N ARG A 54 -2.03 -10.97 11.78
CA ARG A 54 -1.57 -10.76 13.15
C ARG A 54 -0.05 -10.64 13.25
N ALA A 55 0.68 -11.41 12.45
CA ALA A 55 2.14 -11.37 12.41
C ALA A 55 2.67 -10.05 11.87
N VAL A 56 2.14 -9.56 10.73
CA VAL A 56 2.57 -8.31 10.11
C VAL A 56 2.18 -7.08 10.94
N ARG A 57 1.07 -7.14 11.69
CA ARG A 57 0.74 -6.08 12.67
C ARG A 57 1.83 -5.89 13.73
N ARG A 58 2.50 -6.97 14.14
CA ARG A 58 3.58 -6.97 15.14
C ARG A 58 4.98 -6.83 14.53
N ALA A 59 5.07 -6.81 13.20
CA ALA A 59 6.34 -6.72 12.48
C ALA A 59 6.74 -5.25 12.30
N VAL A 60 7.14 -4.61 13.40
CA VAL A 60 7.59 -3.22 13.46
C VAL A 60 9.05 -3.19 13.92
N PRO A 61 9.94 -2.40 13.28
CA PRO A 61 11.30 -2.21 13.75
C PRO A 61 11.34 -1.60 15.17
N ARG A 62 12.37 -1.90 15.93
CA ARG A 62 12.54 -1.36 17.29
C ARG A 62 12.54 0.19 17.25
N ASN A 63 11.62 0.82 17.99
CA ASN A 63 11.45 2.27 18.00
C ASN A 63 11.25 2.89 16.60
N GLY A 64 10.90 2.09 15.62
CA GLY A 64 10.61 2.49 14.25
C GLY A 64 9.11 2.54 13.98
N VAL A 65 8.76 2.69 12.71
CA VAL A 65 7.39 2.65 12.25
C VAL A 65 7.23 1.70 11.06
N ALA A 66 6.06 1.07 10.97
CA ALA A 66 5.71 0.22 9.84
C ALA A 66 4.29 0.56 9.36
N TRP A 67 4.07 0.43 8.06
CA TRP A 67 2.75 0.60 7.47
C TRP A 67 2.59 -0.29 6.24
N LEU A 68 1.34 -0.51 5.86
CA LEU A 68 0.96 -1.20 4.64
C LEU A 68 -0.29 -0.58 4.01
N TYR A 69 -0.61 -1.04 2.81
CA TYR A 69 -1.89 -0.79 2.16
C TYR A 69 -2.56 -2.13 1.89
N THR A 70 -3.87 -2.17 2.09
CA THR A 70 -4.68 -3.34 1.80
C THR A 70 -5.99 -2.93 1.14
N HIS A 71 -6.44 -3.74 0.19
CA HIS A 71 -7.73 -3.60 -0.47
C HIS A 71 -8.83 -4.42 0.22
N PHE A 72 -8.49 -5.21 1.24
CA PHE A 72 -9.49 -5.89 2.07
C PHE A 72 -10.27 -4.90 2.91
N ASN A 73 -11.59 -5.03 2.88
CA ASN A 73 -12.48 -4.17 3.67
C ASN A 73 -12.09 -4.20 5.15
N PRO A 74 -11.98 -3.05 5.81
CA PRO A 74 -11.60 -2.95 7.21
C PRO A 74 -12.52 -3.72 8.19
N SER A 75 -13.77 -3.95 7.82
CA SER A 75 -14.69 -4.77 8.62
C SER A 75 -14.25 -6.24 8.74
N LYS A 76 -13.40 -6.69 7.82
CA LYS A 76 -12.80 -8.02 7.81
C LYS A 76 -11.48 -8.13 8.55
N TRP A 77 -10.88 -7.04 9.03
CA TRP A 77 -9.63 -7.08 9.78
C TRP A 77 -9.82 -7.69 11.17
N ALA A 78 -8.80 -8.37 11.67
CA ALA A 78 -8.84 -8.97 13.00
C ALA A 78 -8.82 -7.90 14.11
N GLU A 79 -8.09 -6.81 13.91
CA GLU A 79 -7.86 -5.77 14.90
C GLU A 79 -7.87 -4.38 14.23
N ARG A 80 -8.23 -3.35 14.99
CA ARG A 80 -8.02 -1.95 14.61
C ARG A 80 -6.54 -1.57 14.73
N ASN A 81 -6.15 -0.49 14.06
CA ASN A 81 -4.81 0.06 14.22
C ASN A 81 -4.55 0.52 15.66
N GLN A 82 -3.33 0.34 16.12
CA GLN A 82 -2.89 0.66 17.48
C GLN A 82 -1.47 1.24 17.44
N ALA A 83 -1.14 2.08 18.40
CA ALA A 83 0.22 2.61 18.55
C ALA A 83 1.24 1.48 18.76
N GLY A 84 2.43 1.65 18.18
CA GLY A 84 3.50 0.64 18.26
C GLY A 84 3.30 -0.59 17.38
N LYS A 85 2.22 -0.62 16.57
CA LYS A 85 1.96 -1.68 15.59
C LYS A 85 2.02 -1.14 14.15
N THR A 86 2.12 -2.05 13.18
CA THR A 86 2.01 -1.69 11.76
C THR A 86 0.67 -1.01 11.47
N VAL A 87 0.72 0.17 10.86
CA VAL A 87 -0.47 0.92 10.45
C VAL A 87 -1.03 0.33 9.15
N PHE A 88 -2.22 -0.22 9.22
CA PHE A 88 -2.96 -0.70 8.06
C PHE A 88 -3.75 0.44 7.46
N ASN A 89 -3.46 0.77 6.21
CA ASN A 89 -4.23 1.73 5.44
C ASN A 89 -5.19 0.99 4.50
N TYR A 90 -6.47 1.25 4.62
CA TYR A 90 -7.41 0.80 3.61
C TYR A 90 -7.18 1.56 2.31
N SER A 91 -6.86 0.87 1.25
CA SER A 91 -6.70 1.43 -0.09
C SER A 91 -8.05 1.45 -0.80
N ALA A 92 -8.75 2.56 -0.66
CA ALA A 92 -10.08 2.73 -1.23
C ALA A 92 -10.02 2.95 -2.76
N PRO A 93 -10.98 2.41 -3.51
CA PRO A 93 -11.00 2.51 -4.97
C PRO A 93 -11.39 3.91 -5.49
N SER A 94 -11.91 4.77 -4.61
CA SER A 94 -12.29 6.14 -4.95
C SER A 94 -12.21 7.06 -3.73
N ALA A 95 -12.26 8.38 -3.97
CA ALA A 95 -12.30 9.36 -2.90
C ALA A 95 -13.55 9.23 -2.01
N LEU A 96 -14.72 8.98 -2.60
CA LEU A 96 -15.96 8.80 -1.83
C LEU A 96 -15.94 7.53 -0.98
N ALA A 97 -15.46 6.40 -1.52
CA ALA A 97 -15.29 5.17 -0.74
C ALA A 97 -14.29 5.37 0.41
N ALA A 98 -13.24 6.17 0.21
CA ALA A 98 -12.29 6.52 1.24
C ALA A 98 -12.94 7.32 2.38
N LEU A 99 -13.81 8.29 2.05
CA LEU A 99 -14.51 9.13 3.02
C LEU A 99 -15.33 8.32 4.02
N VAL A 100 -16.07 7.33 3.51
CA VAL A 100 -16.92 6.46 4.34
C VAL A 100 -16.12 5.77 5.45
N HIS A 101 -14.99 5.15 5.08
CA HIS A 101 -14.16 4.43 6.05
C HIS A 101 -13.35 5.38 6.94
N PHE A 102 -12.90 6.51 6.40
CA PHE A 102 -12.19 7.53 7.17
C PHE A 102 -13.05 8.09 8.31
N ARG A 103 -14.33 8.36 8.05
CA ARG A 103 -15.30 8.81 9.08
C ARG A 103 -15.57 7.77 10.18
N GLN A 104 -15.27 6.51 9.91
CA GLN A 104 -15.29 5.42 10.89
C GLN A 104 -13.99 5.30 11.71
N GLY A 105 -13.06 6.25 11.57
CA GLY A 105 -11.78 6.26 12.26
C GLY A 105 -10.76 5.27 11.69
N ILE A 106 -10.88 4.90 10.40
CA ILE A 106 -9.95 3.98 9.74
C ILE A 106 -8.95 4.79 8.92
N GLU A 107 -7.66 4.50 9.10
CA GLU A 107 -6.61 5.06 8.25
C GLU A 107 -6.83 4.62 6.82
N THR A 108 -7.16 5.56 5.96
CA THR A 108 -7.58 5.31 4.59
C THR A 108 -6.74 6.10 3.60
N VAL A 109 -6.43 5.49 2.49
CA VAL A 109 -5.86 6.16 1.32
C VAL A 109 -6.82 6.02 0.15
N ALA A 110 -6.82 6.98 -0.76
CA ALA A 110 -7.70 6.96 -1.93
C ALA A 110 -6.90 6.87 -3.23
N LEU A 111 -7.34 6.02 -4.13
CA LEU A 111 -6.89 6.04 -5.51
C LEU A 111 -7.70 7.06 -6.30
N VAL A 112 -7.02 7.91 -7.07
CA VAL A 112 -7.64 8.87 -7.97
C VAL A 112 -7.17 8.63 -9.41
N PRO A 113 -7.99 8.96 -10.41
CA PRO A 113 -7.60 8.86 -11.82
C PRO A 113 -6.30 9.61 -12.10
N PHE A 114 -5.55 9.15 -13.10
CA PHE A 114 -4.27 9.73 -13.50
C PHE A 114 -4.35 11.23 -13.81
N ASP A 115 -5.41 11.66 -14.50
CA ASP A 115 -5.68 13.02 -14.92
C ASP A 115 -6.47 13.87 -13.89
N PHE A 116 -6.73 13.30 -12.70
CA PHE A 116 -7.54 13.92 -11.66
C PHE A 116 -6.98 15.30 -11.26
N TRP A 117 -5.67 15.38 -11.04
CA TRP A 117 -5.04 16.62 -10.60
C TRP A 117 -4.98 17.67 -11.71
N GLU A 118 -4.88 17.25 -12.97
CA GLU A 118 -4.94 18.14 -14.13
C GLU A 118 -6.34 18.70 -14.33
N LYS A 119 -7.36 17.88 -14.13
CA LYS A 119 -8.77 18.29 -14.22
C LYS A 119 -9.23 19.16 -13.07
N LEU A 120 -8.70 18.92 -11.85
CA LEU A 120 -9.03 19.71 -10.67
C LEU A 120 -8.43 21.13 -10.76
N VAL A 121 -7.28 21.26 -11.44
CA VAL A 121 -6.55 22.52 -11.61
C VAL A 121 -6.99 23.22 -12.93
N GLN A 122 -8.25 23.60 -13.04
CA GLN A 122 -8.69 24.59 -14.03
C GLN A 122 -8.43 26.00 -13.48
N GLY A 123 -7.15 26.40 -13.42
CA GLY A 123 -6.73 27.68 -12.90
C GLY A 123 -5.20 27.73 -12.64
N PRO A 124 -4.59 28.88 -12.26
CA PRO A 124 -3.21 28.91 -11.85
C PRO A 124 -3.03 27.91 -10.72
N ALA A 125 -2.12 26.95 -10.92
CA ALA A 125 -1.94 25.78 -10.06
C ALA A 125 -1.94 26.18 -8.58
N PRO A 126 -2.87 25.67 -7.76
CA PRO A 126 -2.84 25.96 -6.35
C PRO A 126 -1.50 25.42 -5.80
N SER A 127 -0.80 26.22 -5.02
CA SER A 127 0.44 25.85 -4.32
C SER A 127 0.25 24.61 -3.44
N ASN A 128 -0.99 24.30 -3.08
CA ASN A 128 -1.40 23.15 -2.28
C ASN A 128 -2.21 22.17 -3.16
N ARG A 129 -1.61 21.04 -3.48
CA ARG A 129 -2.29 19.93 -4.19
C ARG A 129 -3.16 19.13 -3.24
N ASN A 130 -4.09 19.81 -2.60
CA ASN A 130 -5.10 19.25 -1.70
C ASN A 130 -6.49 19.60 -2.25
N PHE A 131 -7.46 18.78 -1.91
CA PHE A 131 -8.88 19.09 -2.12
C PHE A 131 -9.68 18.63 -0.90
N GLU A 132 -10.92 19.01 -0.84
CA GLU A 132 -11.81 18.69 0.27
C GLU A 132 -13.13 18.11 -0.24
N ILE A 133 -13.63 17.10 0.46
CA ILE A 133 -14.98 16.58 0.27
C ILE A 133 -15.62 16.49 1.65
N ASP A 134 -16.76 17.14 1.83
CA ASP A 134 -17.56 17.13 3.06
C ASP A 134 -16.73 17.41 4.32
N GLY A 135 -15.88 18.43 4.28
CA GLY A 135 -15.03 18.84 5.42
C GLY A 135 -13.80 17.95 5.67
N VAL A 136 -13.56 16.93 4.85
CA VAL A 136 -12.38 16.08 4.96
C VAL A 136 -11.36 16.44 3.88
N ARG A 137 -10.14 16.77 4.33
CA ARG A 137 -9.04 17.12 3.45
C ARG A 137 -8.40 15.89 2.83
N TYR A 138 -8.16 15.95 1.52
CA TYR A 138 -7.43 14.97 0.72
C TYR A 138 -6.08 15.56 0.32
N VAL A 139 -5.02 14.85 0.65
CA VAL A 139 -3.64 15.29 0.44
C VAL A 139 -3.00 14.42 -0.65
N ARG A 140 -2.57 15.02 -1.74
CA ARG A 140 -1.78 14.30 -2.75
C ARG A 140 -0.49 13.80 -2.14
N CYS A 141 -0.14 12.53 -2.40
CA CYS A 141 1.13 11.97 -1.94
C CYS A 141 2.31 12.82 -2.43
N PRO A 142 3.09 13.46 -1.54
CA PRO A 142 4.19 14.34 -1.97
C PRO A 142 5.25 13.62 -2.80
N ALA A 143 5.50 12.34 -2.54
CA ALA A 143 6.43 11.52 -3.31
C ALA A 143 5.98 11.27 -4.77
N GLU A 144 4.83 11.78 -5.19
CA GLU A 144 4.35 11.68 -6.57
C GLU A 144 4.70 12.88 -7.44
N TYR A 145 4.97 14.02 -6.82
CA TYR A 145 5.17 15.27 -7.56
C TYR A 145 6.38 16.09 -7.10
N LEU A 146 7.00 15.72 -5.99
CA LEU A 146 8.23 16.35 -5.49
C LEU A 146 9.40 15.38 -5.64
N PRO A 147 10.36 15.65 -6.56
CA PRO A 147 11.46 14.72 -6.85
C PRO A 147 12.34 14.37 -5.64
N GLN A 148 12.49 15.32 -4.69
CA GLN A 148 13.29 15.15 -3.47
C GLN A 148 12.54 14.43 -2.35
N VAL A 149 11.25 14.08 -2.56
CA VAL A 149 10.41 13.46 -1.53
C VAL A 149 10.18 11.99 -1.83
N ASN A 150 10.38 11.16 -0.81
CA ASN A 150 10.07 9.73 -0.83
C ASN A 150 9.22 9.34 0.39
N CYS A 151 8.89 8.08 0.54
CA CYS A 151 8.11 7.58 1.69
C CYS A 151 8.79 7.82 3.04
N GLY A 152 10.11 7.96 3.06
CA GLY A 152 10.87 8.20 4.30
C GLY A 152 10.71 9.63 4.85
N ASN A 153 10.51 10.61 3.97
CA ASN A 153 10.50 12.04 4.34
C ASN A 153 9.23 12.80 3.97
N CYS A 154 8.21 12.14 3.41
CA CYS A 154 7.00 12.80 2.87
C CYS A 154 6.17 13.59 3.90
N GLY A 155 6.36 13.34 5.18
CA GLY A 155 5.73 14.09 6.27
C GLY A 155 6.69 15.02 7.02
N GLY A 156 7.87 15.27 6.45
CA GLY A 156 8.90 16.06 7.13
C GLY A 156 9.38 15.38 8.43
N GLY A 157 9.70 16.17 9.44
CA GLY A 157 10.16 15.67 10.75
C GLY A 157 9.18 14.76 11.49
N ALA A 158 7.90 14.74 11.09
CA ALA A 158 6.88 13.88 11.68
C ALA A 158 6.76 12.48 11.01
N GLY A 159 7.71 12.14 10.12
CA GLY A 159 7.78 10.83 9.46
C GLY A 159 6.74 10.61 8.35
N PRO A 160 6.61 9.37 7.85
CA PRO A 160 5.74 9.04 6.73
C PRO A 160 4.27 9.36 7.00
N LEU A 161 3.60 10.06 6.08
CA LEU A 161 2.18 10.42 6.21
C LEU A 161 1.27 9.20 6.43
N CYS A 162 1.58 8.10 5.74
CA CYS A 162 0.78 6.87 5.80
C CYS A 162 1.01 6.03 7.06
N ALA A 163 2.05 6.33 7.83
CA ALA A 163 2.32 5.69 9.12
C ALA A 163 1.71 6.43 10.31
N ARG A 164 1.04 7.57 10.10
CA ARG A 164 0.42 8.35 11.17
C ARG A 164 -0.95 7.79 11.52
N LEU A 165 -1.13 7.47 12.79
CA LEU A 165 -2.43 7.14 13.36
C LEU A 165 -3.24 8.41 13.63
N GLY A 166 -4.56 8.31 13.52
CA GLY A 166 -5.49 9.40 13.85
C GLY A 166 -5.29 10.67 13.03
N ARG A 167 -4.71 10.56 11.83
CA ARG A 167 -4.53 11.71 10.95
C ARG A 167 -5.87 12.31 10.51
N SER A 168 -5.93 13.64 10.40
CA SER A 168 -7.13 14.39 10.01
C SER A 168 -7.30 14.54 8.49
N PHE A 169 -6.67 13.70 7.69
CA PHE A 169 -6.69 13.78 6.23
C PHE A 169 -6.54 12.40 5.57
N ILE A 170 -7.01 12.30 4.34
CA ILE A 170 -6.84 11.13 3.48
C ILE A 170 -5.68 11.38 2.52
N VAL A 171 -4.71 10.45 2.46
CA VAL A 171 -3.65 10.52 1.45
C VAL A 171 -4.17 9.97 0.13
N THR A 172 -3.91 10.68 -0.97
CA THR A 172 -4.33 10.26 -2.31
C THR A 172 -3.15 9.86 -3.17
N PHE A 173 -3.35 8.81 -3.94
CA PHE A 173 -2.42 8.33 -4.94
C PHE A 173 -3.04 8.40 -6.33
N THR A 174 -2.25 8.80 -7.31
CA THR A 174 -2.60 8.60 -8.72
C THR A 174 -2.13 7.25 -9.19
N ALA A 175 -2.88 6.60 -10.04
CA ALA A 175 -2.42 5.41 -10.71
C ALA A 175 -1.16 5.70 -11.54
N HIS A 176 -0.08 4.93 -11.36
CA HIS A 176 1.19 5.14 -12.06
C HIS A 176 1.73 3.88 -12.72
N GLY A 177 2.84 4.07 -13.46
CA GLY A 177 3.55 3.03 -14.16
C GLY A 177 3.08 2.87 -15.61
N ALA A 178 3.46 1.78 -16.25
CA ALA A 178 3.05 1.48 -17.62
C ALA A 178 1.52 1.41 -17.77
N ALA A 179 0.82 1.07 -16.70
CA ALA A 179 -0.63 1.09 -16.58
C ALA A 179 -1.23 2.50 -16.41
N LYS A 180 -0.42 3.56 -16.39
CA LYS A 180 -0.82 4.94 -16.15
C LYS A 180 -1.96 5.43 -17.07
N ARG A 181 -1.89 5.06 -18.37
CA ARG A 181 -2.94 5.34 -19.36
C ARG A 181 -4.09 4.34 -19.31
N LEU A 182 -3.80 3.14 -18.82
CA LEU A 182 -4.82 2.10 -18.64
C LEU A 182 -5.72 2.39 -17.43
N ALA A 183 -5.22 2.92 -16.34
CA ALA A 183 -6.01 3.17 -15.14
C ALA A 183 -7.16 4.17 -15.34
N GLY A 184 -7.01 5.16 -16.23
CA GLY A 184 -8.12 6.06 -16.61
C GLY A 184 -9.22 5.35 -17.42
N LYS A 185 -8.85 4.36 -18.25
CA LYS A 185 -9.78 3.48 -18.98
C LYS A 185 -10.13 2.21 -18.23
N LEU A 186 -9.35 1.84 -17.24
CA LEU A 186 -9.24 0.53 -16.60
C LEU A 186 -9.61 0.50 -15.11
N MET A 187 -10.30 1.46 -14.60
CA MET A 187 -11.15 1.19 -13.43
C MET A 187 -12.15 0.05 -13.74
N LYS A 188 -12.27 -0.33 -15.01
CA LYS A 188 -13.06 -1.48 -15.50
C LYS A 188 -12.24 -2.73 -15.87
N ALA A 189 -10.89 -2.68 -15.90
CA ALA A 189 -10.08 -3.80 -16.42
C ALA A 189 -8.70 -3.97 -15.77
N GLY A 190 -8.55 -3.76 -14.48
CA GLY A 190 -7.33 -4.10 -13.74
C GLY A 190 -6.15 -3.12 -13.94
N GLY A 191 -6.12 -2.05 -13.16
CA GLY A 191 -5.08 -1.01 -13.23
C GLY A 191 -4.06 -1.03 -12.09
N CYS A 192 -3.68 -2.21 -11.56
CA CYS A 192 -2.69 -2.29 -10.50
C CYS A 192 -1.33 -1.77 -10.96
N TYR A 193 -0.79 -0.77 -10.27
CA TYR A 193 0.55 -0.24 -10.55
C TYR A 193 1.64 -1.33 -10.43
N ALA A 194 1.40 -2.33 -9.59
CA ALA A 194 2.30 -3.46 -9.42
C ALA A 194 2.24 -4.47 -10.60
N ALA A 195 1.25 -4.35 -11.49
CA ALA A 195 1.13 -5.20 -12.67
C ALA A 195 2.09 -4.82 -13.82
N GLY A 196 2.78 -3.68 -13.72
CA GLY A 196 3.69 -3.16 -14.76
C GLY A 196 5.12 -2.92 -14.31
N GLY A 197 6.04 -2.83 -15.26
CA GLY A 197 7.43 -2.46 -15.04
C GLY A 197 8.25 -3.43 -14.18
N ASN A 198 9.27 -2.89 -13.50
CA ASN A 198 10.19 -3.68 -12.67
C ASN A 198 9.50 -4.32 -11.45
N VAL A 199 8.49 -3.68 -10.88
CA VAL A 199 7.73 -4.24 -9.75
C VAL A 199 7.01 -5.51 -10.19
N ALA A 200 6.33 -5.50 -11.33
CA ALA A 200 5.65 -6.66 -11.87
C ALA A 200 6.62 -7.82 -12.18
N ARG A 201 7.77 -7.50 -12.79
CA ARG A 201 8.81 -8.52 -13.06
C ARG A 201 9.29 -9.17 -11.76
N HIS A 202 9.63 -8.36 -10.78
CA HIS A 202 10.10 -8.85 -9.49
C HIS A 202 9.02 -9.68 -8.79
N TRP A 203 7.78 -9.23 -8.80
CA TRP A 203 6.65 -9.92 -8.19
C TRP A 203 6.32 -11.26 -8.86
N ARG A 204 6.33 -11.32 -10.23
CA ARG A 204 6.19 -12.58 -10.96
C ARG A 204 7.30 -13.57 -10.65
N ASN A 205 8.56 -13.12 -10.66
CA ASN A 205 9.69 -13.98 -10.27
C ASN A 205 9.53 -14.51 -8.84
N LEU A 206 9.00 -13.71 -7.94
CA LEU A 206 8.73 -14.12 -6.57
C LEU A 206 7.64 -15.20 -6.52
N SER A 207 6.55 -15.06 -7.28
CA SER A 207 5.45 -16.03 -7.31
C SER A 207 5.85 -17.41 -7.86
N GLN A 208 6.90 -17.44 -8.67
CA GLN A 208 7.42 -18.68 -9.28
C GLN A 208 8.44 -19.42 -8.40
N ARG A 209 8.87 -18.83 -7.28
CA ARG A 209 9.81 -19.49 -6.36
C ARG A 209 9.15 -20.65 -5.63
N PRO A 210 9.90 -21.71 -5.29
CA PRO A 210 9.37 -22.79 -4.47
C PRO A 210 8.90 -22.27 -3.11
N PRO A 211 7.94 -22.94 -2.46
CA PRO A 211 7.51 -22.61 -1.11
C PRO A 211 8.69 -22.54 -0.15
N GLN A 212 8.66 -21.61 0.78
CA GLN A 212 9.67 -21.47 1.83
C GLN A 212 9.21 -22.29 3.04
N MET A 213 10.18 -22.85 3.80
CA MET A 213 9.87 -23.56 5.05
C MET A 213 9.37 -22.61 6.14
N GLU A 214 9.90 -21.39 6.18
CA GLU A 214 9.47 -20.35 7.10
C GLU A 214 8.17 -19.70 6.60
N THR A 215 7.19 -19.52 7.48
CA THR A 215 5.95 -18.82 7.14
C THR A 215 6.20 -17.35 6.82
N ASP A 216 5.35 -16.74 5.98
CA ASP A 216 5.44 -15.30 5.66
C ASP A 216 5.36 -14.45 6.94
N GLY A 217 4.59 -14.89 7.92
CA GLY A 217 4.42 -14.21 9.21
C GLY A 217 5.68 -14.23 10.07
N GLU A 218 6.34 -15.37 10.20
CA GLU A 218 7.61 -15.51 10.92
C GLU A 218 8.70 -14.69 10.26
N LYS A 219 8.81 -14.81 8.94
CA LYS A 219 9.76 -14.03 8.15
C LYS A 219 9.56 -12.53 8.30
N SER A 220 8.32 -12.06 8.30
CA SER A 220 7.98 -10.65 8.50
C SER A 220 8.46 -10.15 9.86
N LYS A 221 8.18 -10.91 10.94
CA LYS A 221 8.60 -10.58 12.30
C LYS A 221 10.13 -10.61 12.46
N ARG A 222 10.78 -11.63 11.92
CA ARG A 222 12.25 -11.76 11.96
C ARG A 222 12.92 -10.62 11.22
N PHE A 223 12.44 -10.29 10.03
CA PHE A 223 12.94 -9.18 9.23
C PHE A 223 12.81 -7.85 9.97
N ALA A 224 11.64 -7.51 10.49
CA ALA A 224 11.43 -6.27 11.22
C ALA A 224 12.35 -6.14 12.46
N ARG A 225 12.58 -7.25 13.17
CA ARG A 225 13.50 -7.27 14.34
C ARG A 225 14.97 -7.10 13.96
N GLY A 226 15.37 -7.57 12.77
CA GLY A 226 16.74 -7.43 12.25
C GLY A 226 17.07 -6.03 11.74
N LEU A 227 16.06 -5.19 11.49
CA LEU A 227 16.29 -3.83 11.01
C LEU A 227 16.90 -2.94 12.11
N PRO A 228 17.68 -1.91 11.72
CA PRO A 228 18.20 -0.93 12.67
C PRO A 228 17.08 -0.28 13.49
N PRO A 229 17.37 0.17 14.74
CA PRO A 229 16.43 0.96 15.53
C PRO A 229 15.96 2.20 14.75
N ARG A 230 14.69 2.55 14.90
CA ARG A 230 14.04 3.68 14.21
C ARG A 230 13.92 3.51 12.69
N ALA A 231 14.17 2.31 12.15
CA ALA A 231 13.98 2.04 10.74
C ALA A 231 12.51 2.27 10.32
N LEU A 232 12.34 2.62 9.06
CA LEU A 232 11.05 2.75 8.41
C LEU A 232 10.79 1.50 7.57
N LEU A 233 9.64 0.85 7.76
CA LEU A 233 9.28 -0.37 7.05
C LEU A 233 7.93 -0.22 6.34
N ARG A 234 7.94 -0.29 5.02
CA ARG A 234 6.71 -0.39 4.22
C ARG A 234 6.47 -1.85 3.84
N HIS A 235 5.49 -2.47 4.47
CA HIS A 235 5.01 -3.78 4.04
C HIS A 235 4.24 -3.68 2.73
N HIS A 236 4.32 -4.72 1.92
CA HIS A 236 3.56 -4.90 0.68
C HIS A 236 3.72 -3.74 -0.31
N VAL A 237 4.92 -3.54 -0.85
CA VAL A 237 5.04 -2.73 -2.07
C VAL A 237 4.22 -3.38 -3.19
N ALA A 238 4.11 -4.71 -3.18
CA ALA A 238 3.17 -5.49 -3.97
C ALA A 238 2.67 -6.70 -3.17
N GLY A 239 1.45 -7.14 -3.44
CA GLY A 239 0.74 -8.16 -2.67
C GLY A 239 -0.16 -7.57 -1.58
N ASP A 240 -0.88 -8.43 -0.88
CA ASP A 240 -1.83 -8.05 0.17
C ASP A 240 -1.84 -9.09 1.31
N ILE A 241 -2.72 -8.92 2.30
CA ILE A 241 -2.87 -9.79 3.49
C ILE A 241 -3.75 -11.03 3.24
N GLY A 242 -4.17 -11.30 2.02
CA GLY A 242 -5.03 -12.43 1.70
C GLY A 242 -4.33 -13.78 1.86
N ALA A 243 -5.12 -14.81 2.14
CA ALA A 243 -4.67 -16.19 2.10
C ALA A 243 -4.33 -16.57 0.64
N PRO A 244 -3.12 -17.09 0.36
CA PRO A 244 -2.83 -17.57 -0.98
C PRO A 244 -3.74 -18.75 -1.31
N PRO A 245 -4.14 -18.95 -2.59
CA PRO A 245 -4.87 -20.14 -3.00
C PRO A 245 -4.11 -21.41 -2.61
N ARG A 246 -4.85 -22.41 -2.15
CA ARG A 246 -4.34 -23.74 -1.80
C ARG A 246 -4.01 -24.54 -3.04
#